data_cb76c2d02bd7c7a6c11bf917a0bceebc
#
_entry.id   cb76c2d02bd7c7a6c11bf917a0bceebc
#
_cell.length_a   1.000
_cell.length_b   1.000
_cell.length_c   1.000
_cell.angle_alpha   90.00
_cell.angle_beta   90.00
_cell.angle_gamma   90.00
#
_symmetry.space_group_name_H-M   'P 1'
#
loop_
_entity.id
_entity.type
_entity.pdbx_description
1 polymer ?
#
loop_
_entity_poly.entity_id
_entity_poly.type
_entity_poly.pdbx_seq_one_letter_code
_entity_poly.pdbx_strand_id
1 'polypeptide(L)'
;MLIRTTTLLCALASGAIALGDDVKQINLSKMNPGSQFQISTTDRVYRGEMVDPSTGEVRLAASRDGVQFSEPQTVFLLGATQGHQAEAGGLMLVKMNQLQTGMRIELGLGSLEEADRCLTAPVETLHID
;
A
#
# COMPACT_ATOMS: atom_id res chain seq x y z
N MET A 1 18.21 -12.40 -28.34
CA MET A 1 17.87 -12.50 -28.45
C MET A 1 17.17 -12.38 -28.30
N LEU A 2 17.33 -12.13 -27.95
CA LEU A 2 16.84 -12.09 -27.83
C LEU A 2 16.26 -11.89 -27.51
N ILE A 3 16.36 -11.91 -27.22
CA ILE A 3 15.86 -11.87 -27.01
C ILE A 3 15.42 -11.68 -26.60
N ARG A 4 15.63 -11.67 -26.39
CA ARG A 4 15.24 -11.58 -26.14
C ARG A 4 14.70 -11.11 -25.81
N THR A 5 14.79 -11.05 -25.67
CA THR A 5 14.26 -10.76 -25.54
C THR A 5 13.60 -10.34 -25.27
N THR A 6 13.68 -10.32 -25.18
CA THR A 6 13.09 -10.14 -25.06
C THR A 6 12.39 -9.80 -24.69
N THR A 7 12.47 -9.83 -24.57
CA THR A 7 11.85 -9.67 -24.32
C THR A 7 11.27 -9.26 -23.94
N LEU A 8 11.46 -9.19 -23.87
CA LEU A 8 11.01 -8.89 -23.59
C LEU A 8 10.42 -8.35 -23.33
N LEU A 9 10.43 -8.21 -23.36
CA LEU A 9 9.91 -7.76 -23.20
C LEU A 9 9.17 -7.19 -22.89
N CYS A 10 9.12 -7.11 -22.84
CA CYS A 10 8.49 -6.71 -22.58
C CYS A 10 7.90 -6.18 -22.16
N ALA A 11 7.95 -6.09 -22.01
CA ALA A 11 7.57 -5.77 -21.60
C ALA A 11 7.13 -5.19 -21.33
N LEU A 12 7.32 -5.04 -21.08
CA LEU A 12 7.03 -4.53 -20.92
C LEU A 12 6.44 -3.95 -20.60
N ALA A 13 6.87 -3.73 -20.92
CA ALA A 13 6.42 -3.17 -20.49
C ALA A 13 5.61 -2.85 -19.75
N SER A 14 5.15 -2.92 -19.82
CA SER A 14 4.26 -2.56 -18.94
C SER A 14 4.70 -2.70 -17.56
N GLY A 15 5.54 -2.12 -17.24
CA GLY A 15 6.07 -2.09 -16.02
C GLY A 15 5.45 -2.82 -14.91
N ALA A 16 4.31 -3.18 -15.04
CA ALA A 16 3.64 -3.86 -13.97
C ALA A 16 4.28 -5.16 -13.61
N ILE A 17 5.01 -5.69 -14.51
CA ILE A 17 5.55 -6.94 -14.29
C ILE A 17 6.69 -7.02 -13.36
N ALA A 18 7.33 -5.95 -13.08
CA ALA A 18 8.49 -6.01 -12.23
C ALA A 18 8.14 -6.07 -10.77
N LEU A 19 6.93 -6.39 -10.44
CA LEU A 19 6.50 -6.43 -9.06
C LEU A 19 7.03 -7.66 -8.39
N GLY A 20 7.25 -7.56 -7.11
CA GLY A 20 7.65 -8.67 -6.30
C GLY A 20 6.51 -9.64 -6.05
N ASP A 21 6.64 -10.39 -5.00
CA ASP A 21 5.70 -11.47 -4.70
C ASP A 21 4.35 -10.93 -4.23
N ASP A 22 3.30 -11.64 -4.62
CA ASP A 22 1.99 -11.48 -4.02
C ASP A 22 2.02 -11.99 -2.60
N VAL A 23 1.51 -11.21 -1.70
CA VAL A 23 1.40 -11.63 -0.29
C VAL A 23 0.00 -11.31 0.19
N LYS A 24 -0.41 -11.97 1.27
CA LYS A 24 -1.72 -11.73 1.86
C LYS A 24 -1.67 -10.72 2.98
N GLN A 25 -0.50 -10.50 3.53
CA GLN A 25 -0.31 -9.50 4.57
C GLN A 25 1.11 -8.98 4.55
N ILE A 26 1.28 -7.76 5.02
CA ILE A 26 2.57 -7.12 5.17
C ILE A 26 2.67 -6.64 6.60
N ASN A 27 3.77 -6.99 7.29
CA ASN A 27 4.07 -6.43 8.60
C ASN A 27 4.97 -5.23 8.39
N LEU A 28 4.41 -4.04 8.61
CA LEU A 28 5.11 -2.80 8.32
C LEU A 28 6.35 -2.63 9.19
N SER A 29 6.28 -3.08 10.44
CA SER A 29 7.38 -2.89 11.36
C SER A 29 8.60 -3.73 11.01
N LYS A 30 8.42 -4.74 10.16
CA LYS A 30 9.52 -5.61 9.72
C LYS A 30 10.06 -5.25 8.36
N MET A 31 9.52 -4.23 7.71
CA MET A 31 10.05 -3.79 6.42
C MET A 31 11.33 -2.99 6.63
N ASN A 32 12.22 -3.08 5.65
CA ASN A 32 13.43 -2.25 5.68
C ASN A 32 13.15 -0.90 5.06
N PRO A 33 13.77 0.19 5.54
CA PRO A 33 13.69 1.47 4.85
C PRO A 33 14.14 1.31 3.40
N GLY A 34 13.40 1.94 2.48
CA GLY A 34 13.67 1.83 1.06
C GLY A 34 12.95 0.68 0.38
N SER A 35 12.34 -0.22 1.14
CA SER A 35 11.55 -1.30 0.54
C SER A 35 10.36 -0.76 -0.20
N GLN A 36 10.07 -1.32 -1.36
CA GLN A 36 8.97 -0.87 -2.19
C GLN A 36 7.85 -1.91 -2.18
N PHE A 37 6.63 -1.41 -2.30
CA PHE A 37 5.46 -2.27 -2.29
C PHE A 37 4.35 -1.64 -3.11
N GLN A 38 3.38 -2.47 -3.48
CA GLN A 38 2.20 -1.99 -4.20
C GLN A 38 0.95 -2.55 -3.52
N ILE A 39 -0.05 -1.68 -3.41
CA ILE A 39 -1.33 -2.04 -2.83
C ILE A 39 -2.39 -1.76 -3.88
N SER A 40 -3.21 -2.76 -4.20
CA SER A 40 -4.38 -2.54 -5.05
C SER A 40 -5.63 -2.70 -4.21
N THR A 41 -6.48 -1.68 -4.23
CA THR A 41 -7.77 -1.73 -3.56
C THR A 41 -8.86 -1.84 -4.62
N THR A 42 -10.10 -1.85 -4.20
CA THR A 42 -11.21 -1.96 -5.15
C THR A 42 -11.33 -0.75 -6.05
N ASP A 43 -10.74 0.39 -5.70
CA ASP A 43 -10.88 1.61 -6.49
C ASP A 43 -9.56 2.31 -6.83
N ARG A 44 -8.44 1.87 -6.29
CA ARG A 44 -7.16 2.56 -6.52
C ARG A 44 -5.99 1.60 -6.44
N VAL A 45 -4.87 2.04 -7.04
CA VAL A 45 -3.59 1.37 -6.91
C VAL A 45 -2.64 2.36 -6.23
N TYR A 46 -1.92 1.88 -5.23
CA TYR A 46 -0.94 2.68 -4.51
C TYR A 46 0.43 2.06 -4.66
N ARG A 47 1.44 2.89 -4.88
CA ARG A 47 2.84 2.49 -4.83
C ARG A 47 3.50 3.19 -3.68
N GLY A 48 4.20 2.43 -2.86
CA GLY A 48 4.81 2.97 -1.66
C GLY A 48 6.25 2.58 -1.50
N GLU A 49 6.95 3.42 -0.75
CA GLU A 49 8.31 3.16 -0.33
C GLU A 49 8.39 3.38 1.17
N MET A 50 8.90 2.40 1.90
CA MET A 50 9.01 2.50 3.36
C MET A 50 10.07 3.52 3.73
N VAL A 51 9.73 4.45 4.60
CA VAL A 51 10.66 5.44 5.12
C VAL A 51 11.07 5.06 6.53
N ASP A 52 10.09 4.89 7.43
CA ASP A 52 10.36 4.58 8.83
C ASP A 52 9.41 3.49 9.32
N PRO A 53 9.91 2.26 9.44
CA PRO A 53 9.06 1.15 9.88
C PRO A 53 8.54 1.29 11.31
N SER A 54 9.21 2.07 12.14
CA SER A 54 8.77 2.23 13.53
C SER A 54 7.51 3.07 13.65
N THR A 55 7.24 3.94 12.69
CA THR A 55 6.07 4.80 12.71
C THR A 55 5.07 4.46 11.60
N GLY A 56 5.48 3.62 10.64
CA GLY A 56 4.66 3.36 9.46
C GLY A 56 4.75 4.44 8.41
N GLU A 57 5.72 5.33 8.52
CA GLU A 57 5.89 6.41 7.55
C GLU A 57 6.33 5.86 6.20
N VAL A 58 5.61 6.21 5.14
CA VAL A 58 5.91 5.81 3.78
C VAL A 58 5.75 7.00 2.85
N ARG A 59 6.33 6.90 1.67
CA ARG A 59 6.01 7.79 0.58
C ARG A 59 5.07 7.04 -0.34
N LEU A 60 3.89 7.60 -0.56
CA LEU A 60 2.83 6.89 -1.24
C LEU A 60 2.32 7.69 -2.43
N ALA A 61 2.27 7.06 -3.60
CA ALA A 61 1.64 7.61 -4.79
C ALA A 61 0.38 6.82 -5.07
N ALA A 62 -0.63 7.49 -5.60
CA ALA A 62 -1.93 6.86 -5.84
C ALA A 62 -2.32 6.99 -7.31
N SER A 63 -3.05 6.00 -7.80
CA SER A 63 -3.53 5.97 -9.17
C SER A 63 -4.93 5.37 -9.21
N ARG A 64 -5.77 5.88 -10.09
CA ARG A 64 -7.09 5.29 -10.32
C ARG A 64 -7.04 4.19 -11.37
N ASP A 65 -6.12 4.28 -12.31
CA ASP A 65 -6.05 3.34 -13.42
C ASP A 65 -4.83 2.42 -13.38
N GLY A 66 -3.93 2.61 -12.42
CA GLY A 66 -2.72 1.81 -12.32
C GLY A 66 -1.62 2.23 -13.29
N VAL A 67 -1.83 3.29 -14.04
CA VAL A 67 -0.89 3.76 -15.06
C VAL A 67 -0.32 5.12 -14.70
N GLN A 68 -1.18 6.07 -14.38
CA GLN A 68 -0.74 7.42 -14.02
C GLN A 68 -0.87 7.59 -12.52
N PHE A 69 0.24 7.88 -11.87
CA PHE A 69 0.30 8.01 -10.43
C PHE A 69 0.50 9.46 -10.03
N SER A 70 -0.09 9.83 -8.90
CA SER A 70 0.15 11.13 -8.29
C SER A 70 1.60 11.23 -7.84
N GLU A 71 2.03 12.44 -7.48
CA GLU A 71 3.33 12.59 -6.85
C GLU A 71 3.31 11.91 -5.49
N PRO A 72 4.42 11.28 -5.10
CA PRO A 72 4.47 10.63 -3.78
C PRO A 72 4.29 11.65 -2.67
N GLN A 73 3.53 11.25 -1.66
CA GLN A 73 3.29 12.08 -0.48
C GLN A 73 3.65 11.28 0.76
N THR A 74 3.99 12.00 1.81
CA THR A 74 4.24 11.37 3.11
C THR A 74 2.92 10.92 3.70
N VAL A 75 2.85 9.63 4.04
CA VAL A 75 1.66 9.03 4.62
C VAL A 75 2.13 8.09 5.72
N PHE A 76 1.34 7.99 6.79
CA PHE A 76 1.60 7.04 7.86
C PHE A 76 0.57 5.91 7.75
N LEU A 77 1.05 4.69 7.56
CA LEU A 77 0.18 3.53 7.50
C LEU A 77 0.02 2.99 8.92
N LEU A 78 -1.20 3.04 9.43
CA LEU A 78 -1.46 2.68 10.82
C LEU A 78 -1.77 1.21 10.99
N GLY A 79 -2.54 0.64 10.10
CA GLY A 79 -2.86 -0.77 10.19
C GLY A 79 -4.10 -1.13 9.39
N ALA A 80 -4.53 -2.38 9.58
CA ALA A 80 -5.66 -2.95 8.88
C ALA A 80 -6.91 -2.89 9.77
N THR A 81 -8.02 -2.53 9.15
CA THR A 81 -9.31 -2.42 9.82
C THR A 81 -10.39 -2.94 8.91
N GLN A 82 -11.51 -3.32 9.48
CA GLN A 82 -12.65 -3.72 8.68
C GLN A 82 -13.50 -2.53 8.22
N GLY A 83 -13.16 -1.35 8.70
CA GLY A 83 -13.90 -0.15 8.30
C GLY A 83 -15.21 0.01 9.00
N HIS A 84 -15.48 -0.81 10.03
CA HIS A 84 -16.70 -0.66 10.84
C HIS A 84 -16.41 0.26 12.01
N GLN A 85 -17.42 0.98 12.42
CA GLN A 85 -17.34 1.69 13.68
C GLN A 85 -17.78 0.75 14.78
N ALA A 86 -17.09 0.80 15.91
CA ALA A 86 -17.55 0.12 17.09
C ALA A 86 -18.88 0.75 17.52
N GLU A 87 -19.66 -0.01 18.28
CA GLU A 87 -20.96 0.51 18.76
C GLU A 87 -20.79 1.78 19.55
N ALA A 88 -19.64 1.96 20.17
CA ALA A 88 -19.33 3.18 20.91
C ALA A 88 -18.91 4.34 20.02
N GLY A 89 -18.90 4.15 18.69
CA GLY A 89 -18.57 5.22 17.76
C GLY A 89 -17.14 5.27 17.28
N GLY A 90 -16.26 4.40 17.74
CA GLY A 90 -14.88 4.37 17.29
C GLY A 90 -14.66 3.39 16.14
N LEU A 91 -13.60 3.60 15.39
CA LEU A 91 -13.18 2.64 14.37
C LEU A 91 -12.56 1.43 15.04
N MET A 92 -12.81 0.26 14.46
CA MET A 92 -12.20 -0.96 14.95
C MET A 92 -10.93 -1.25 14.18
N LEU A 93 -9.81 -0.86 14.75
CA LEU A 93 -8.51 -1.22 14.19
C LEU A 93 -8.21 -2.66 14.62
N VAL A 94 -8.17 -3.56 13.65
CA VAL A 94 -8.04 -4.97 13.94
C VAL A 94 -6.59 -5.38 14.08
N LYS A 95 -5.70 -4.85 13.21
CA LYS A 95 -4.29 -5.22 13.23
C LYS A 95 -3.45 -3.98 13.05
N MET A 96 -2.73 -3.60 14.10
CA MET A 96 -1.81 -2.46 14.02
C MET A 96 -0.55 -2.86 13.26
N ASN A 97 -0.01 -1.91 12.51
CA ASN A 97 1.25 -2.07 11.77
C ASN A 97 1.22 -3.20 10.76
N GLN A 98 0.04 -3.60 10.31
CA GLN A 98 -0.09 -4.64 9.30
C GLN A 98 -1.05 -4.20 8.21
N LEU A 99 -0.77 -4.64 6.99
CA LEU A 99 -1.70 -4.56 5.87
C LEU A 99 -2.18 -5.97 5.58
N GLN A 100 -3.44 -6.11 5.17
CA GLN A 100 -3.99 -7.43 4.91
C GLN A 100 -5.03 -7.35 3.81
N THR A 101 -4.99 -8.34 2.90
CA THR A 101 -6.01 -8.42 1.85
C THR A 101 -7.38 -8.64 2.47
N GLY A 102 -8.40 -8.04 1.87
CA GLY A 102 -9.76 -8.10 2.37
C GLY A 102 -10.09 -7.05 3.41
N MET A 103 -9.09 -6.32 3.89
CA MET A 103 -9.30 -5.30 4.91
C MET A 103 -8.98 -3.92 4.35
N ARG A 104 -9.49 -2.90 4.99
CA ARG A 104 -9.17 -1.51 4.65
C ARG A 104 -7.92 -1.10 5.40
N ILE A 105 -7.25 -0.09 4.91
CA ILE A 105 -6.08 0.47 5.57
C ILE A 105 -6.47 1.78 6.22
N GLU A 106 -6.15 1.93 7.49
CA GLU A 106 -6.23 3.22 8.16
C GLU A 106 -4.89 3.90 8.01
N LEU A 107 -4.91 5.14 7.54
CA LEU A 107 -3.68 5.88 7.31
C LEU A 107 -3.83 7.33 7.72
N GLY A 108 -2.71 7.98 7.99
CA GLY A 108 -2.66 9.39 8.30
C GLY A 108 -2.00 10.16 7.17
N LEU A 109 -2.67 11.20 6.70
CA LEU A 109 -2.18 12.02 5.59
C LEU A 109 -1.27 13.10 6.14
N GLY A 110 0.02 12.83 6.16
CA GLY A 110 1.02 13.79 6.61
C GLY A 110 1.22 13.88 8.11
N SER A 111 0.36 13.27 8.90
CA SER A 111 0.51 13.27 10.35
C SER A 111 -0.25 12.09 10.94
N LEU A 112 -0.01 11.84 12.23
CA LEU A 112 -0.72 10.80 12.97
C LEU A 112 -1.94 11.34 13.72
N GLU A 113 -2.27 12.60 13.52
CA GLU A 113 -3.40 13.19 14.23
C GLU A 113 -4.71 12.68 13.67
N GLU A 114 -5.69 12.59 14.53
CA GLU A 114 -6.98 12.02 14.19
C GLU A 114 -7.63 12.75 13.00
N ALA A 115 -7.48 14.06 12.94
CA ALA A 115 -8.08 14.86 11.87
C ALA A 115 -7.53 14.51 10.48
N ASP A 116 -6.32 13.94 10.42
CA ASP A 116 -5.69 13.60 9.15
C ASP A 116 -5.83 12.13 8.80
N ARG A 117 -6.61 11.37 9.57
CA ARG A 117 -6.79 9.94 9.33
C ARG A 117 -7.87 9.68 8.33
N CYS A 118 -7.64 8.69 7.50
CA CYS A 118 -8.66 8.26 6.54
C CYS A 118 -8.53 6.76 6.30
N LEU A 119 -9.53 6.21 5.62
CA LEU A 119 -9.59 4.79 5.29
C LEU A 119 -9.52 4.61 3.78
N THR A 120 -8.83 3.58 3.36
CA THR A 120 -8.89 3.16 1.95
C THR A 120 -10.10 2.26 1.73
N ALA A 121 -10.39 1.96 0.46
CA ALA A 121 -11.26 0.85 0.11
C ALA A 121 -10.56 -0.47 0.50
N PRO A 122 -11.31 -1.58 0.53
CA PRO A 122 -10.69 -2.86 0.88
C PRO A 122 -9.55 -3.23 -0.06
N VAL A 123 -8.51 -3.79 0.51
CA VAL A 123 -7.33 -4.22 -0.24
C VAL A 123 -7.65 -5.50 -0.98
N GLU A 124 -7.35 -5.52 -2.28
CA GLU A 124 -7.50 -6.73 -3.09
C GLU A 124 -6.20 -7.48 -3.21
N THR A 125 -5.10 -6.79 -3.47
CA THR A 125 -3.80 -7.44 -3.61
C THR A 125 -2.70 -6.60 -2.97
N LEU A 126 -1.66 -7.30 -2.52
CA LEU A 126 -0.45 -6.70 -1.96
C LEU A 126 0.74 -7.32 -2.65
N HIS A 127 1.70 -6.50 -3.06
CA HIS A 127 2.95 -6.96 -3.64
C HIS A 127 4.11 -6.31 -2.91
N ILE A 128 5.17 -7.08 -2.68
CA ILE A 128 6.41 -6.58 -2.08
C ILE A 128 7.54 -6.86 -3.07
N ASP A 129 8.38 -5.86 -3.28
CA ASP A 129 9.59 -6.04 -4.09
C ASP A 129 10.68 -6.76 -3.31
#